data_52a54b152cb277e9a34574871680f59b
#
_entry.id   52a54b152cb277e9a34574871680f59b
#
_cell.length_a   1.000
_cell.length_b   1.000
_cell.length_c   1.000
_cell.angle_alpha   90.00
_cell.angle_beta   90.00
_cell.angle_gamma   90.00
#
_symmetry.space_group_name_H-M   'P 1'
#
loop_
_entity.id
_entity.type
_entity.pdbx_description
1 polymer ?
#
loop_
_entity_poly.entity_id
_entity_poly.type
_entity_poly.pdbx_seq_one_letter_code
_entity_poly.pdbx_strand_id
1 'polypeptide(L)' 'MSYTPLHDPENGAHVSVPPLERAINVAREVLDEKARANIHDQDEMIRAAVSLHYVLLDLLAAVDAERGEAR' A
#
# COMPACT_ATOMS: atom_id res chain seq x y z
N MET A 1 -17.10 25.13 0.87
CA MET A 1 -16.66 24.62 0.64
C MET A 1 -16.36 24.15 0.65
N SER A 2 -16.34 24.10 0.76
CA SER A 2 -15.89 23.42 0.57
C SER A 2 -15.36 22.78 0.67
N TYR A 3 -15.38 22.69 0.87
CA TYR A 3 -14.71 21.89 0.72
C TYR A 3 -14.21 21.34 1.03
N THR A 4 -14.29 21.41 1.19
CA THR A 4 -13.59 20.72 1.22
C THR A 4 -13.04 20.19 1.44
N PRO A 5 -13.16 20.30 1.50
CA PRO A 5 -12.44 19.72 1.54
C PRO A 5 -11.82 19.29 1.65
N LEU A 6 -11.85 19.23 1.68
CA LEU A 6 -11.08 18.78 1.51
C LEU A 6 -10.25 18.74 1.52
N HIS A 7 -10.72 18.83 1.68
CA HIS A 7 -9.91 18.86 1.24
C HIS A 7 -9.03 19.16 1.90
N ASP A 8 -9.11 18.87 2.44
CA ASP A 8 -7.84 19.25 2.76
C ASP A 8 -6.91 19.38 1.64
N PRO A 9 -6.62 20.47 1.40
CA PRO A 9 -5.91 20.64 0.21
C PRO A 9 -4.60 19.97 0.23
N GLU A 10 -3.84 20.18 1.19
CA GLU A 10 -2.62 19.57 1.18
C GLU A 10 -2.75 18.14 1.42
N ASN A 11 -3.78 17.77 2.03
CA ASN A 11 -4.06 16.41 2.17
C ASN A 11 -4.36 15.77 0.91
N GLY A 12 -5.19 16.38 0.11
CA GLY A 12 -5.58 15.79 -1.11
C GLY A 12 -4.47 15.73 -2.08
N ALA A 13 -3.59 16.65 -1.98
CA ALA A 13 -2.58 16.78 -2.99
C ALA A 13 -1.45 15.82 -2.84
N HIS A 14 -1.20 15.35 -1.66
CA HIS A 14 -0.04 14.51 -1.49
C HIS A 14 -0.44 13.13 -1.11
N VAL A 15 0.44 12.20 -1.41
CA VAL A 15 0.20 10.81 -1.11
C VAL A 15 0.57 10.56 0.33
N SER A 16 -0.38 10.06 1.08
CA SER A 16 -0.14 9.72 2.46
C SER A 16 0.60 8.42 2.55
N VAL A 17 1.60 8.39 3.42
CA VAL A 17 2.30 7.15 3.72
C VAL A 17 1.56 6.47 4.86
N PRO A 18 1.14 5.22 4.69
CA PRO A 18 0.40 4.55 5.75
C PRO A 18 1.31 4.27 6.94
N PRO A 19 0.75 4.20 8.15
CA PRO A 19 1.53 3.79 9.30
C PRO A 19 2.12 2.40 9.07
N LEU A 20 3.28 2.18 9.62
CA LEU A 20 3.99 0.94 9.38
C LEU A 20 3.16 -0.28 9.81
N GLU A 21 2.51 -0.18 10.95
CA GLU A 21 1.72 -1.29 11.44
C GLU A 21 0.61 -1.64 10.46
N ARG A 22 -0.05 -0.64 9.92
CA ARG A 22 -1.12 -0.88 8.97
C ARG A 22 -0.57 -1.46 7.67
N ALA A 23 0.57 -0.94 7.22
CA ALA A 23 1.18 -1.45 6.00
C ALA A 23 1.56 -2.92 6.14
N ILE A 24 2.06 -3.29 7.31
CA ILE A 24 2.40 -4.69 7.58
C ILE A 24 1.16 -5.56 7.55
N ASN A 25 0.08 -5.11 8.18
CA ASN A 25 -1.15 -5.89 8.23
C ASN A 25 -1.74 -6.09 6.84
N VAL A 26 -1.76 -5.03 6.05
CA VAL A 26 -2.25 -5.13 4.69
C VAL A 26 -1.37 -6.06 3.87
N ALA A 27 -0.06 -5.97 4.05
CA ALA A 27 0.86 -6.84 3.32
C ALA A 27 0.60 -8.31 3.65
N ARG A 28 0.33 -8.61 4.92
CA ARG A 28 0.05 -9.99 5.30
C ARG A 28 -1.23 -10.50 4.68
N GLU A 29 -2.27 -9.66 4.66
CA GLU A 29 -3.53 -10.03 4.06
C GLU A 29 -3.38 -10.30 2.57
N VAL A 30 -2.68 -9.42 1.88
CA VAL A 30 -2.49 -9.58 0.44
C VAL A 30 -1.64 -10.80 0.14
N LEU A 31 -0.60 -11.02 0.92
CA LEU A 31 0.22 -12.20 0.74
C LEU A 31 -0.61 -13.48 0.89
N ASP A 32 -1.43 -13.52 1.93
CA ASP A 32 -2.26 -14.69 2.17
C ASP A 32 -3.24 -14.92 1.03
N GLU A 33 -3.85 -13.83 0.57
CA GLU A 33 -4.80 -13.91 -0.53
C GLU A 33 -4.13 -14.36 -1.83
N LYS A 34 -3.00 -13.77 -2.15
CA LYS A 34 -2.33 -14.06 -3.42
C LYS A 34 -1.59 -15.38 -3.42
N ALA A 35 -1.31 -15.93 -2.24
CA ALA A 35 -0.72 -17.24 -2.15
C ALA A 35 -1.64 -18.32 -2.72
N ARG A 36 -2.93 -18.00 -2.81
CA ARG A 36 -3.91 -18.93 -3.35
C ARG A 36 -4.15 -18.74 -4.83
N ALA A 37 -3.43 -17.84 -5.46
CA ALA A 37 -3.62 -17.57 -6.87
C ALA A 37 -3.23 -18.80 -7.70
N ASN A 38 -3.99 -19.03 -8.77
CA ASN A 38 -3.71 -20.14 -9.63
C ASN A 38 -2.54 -19.82 -10.53
N ILE A 39 -1.43 -20.51 -10.34
CA ILE A 39 -0.20 -20.19 -11.07
C ILE A 39 -0.34 -20.52 -12.57
N HIS A 40 -1.36 -21.26 -12.94
CA HIS A 40 -1.59 -21.58 -14.35
C HIS A 40 -2.52 -20.58 -15.03
N ASP A 41 -3.06 -19.63 -14.27
CA ASP A 41 -3.94 -18.61 -14.83
C ASP A 41 -3.15 -17.32 -14.98
N GLN A 42 -2.88 -16.97 -16.23
CA GLN A 42 -2.04 -15.82 -16.51
C GLN A 42 -2.64 -14.53 -15.97
N ASP A 43 -3.95 -14.35 -16.12
CA ASP A 43 -4.60 -13.13 -15.63
C ASP A 43 -4.52 -13.04 -14.13
N GLU A 44 -4.70 -14.14 -13.42
CA GLU A 44 -4.57 -14.13 -11.96
C GLU A 44 -3.15 -13.79 -11.54
N MET A 45 -2.17 -14.35 -12.25
CA MET A 45 -0.80 -14.08 -11.91
C MET A 45 -0.43 -12.62 -12.14
N ILE A 46 -0.95 -12.04 -13.23
CA ILE A 46 -0.70 -10.63 -13.49
C ILE A 46 -1.32 -9.76 -12.39
N ARG A 47 -2.55 -10.06 -12.02
CA ARG A 47 -3.21 -9.29 -10.96
C ARG A 47 -2.48 -9.45 -9.63
N ALA A 48 -2.01 -10.66 -9.35
CA ALA A 48 -1.28 -10.90 -8.12
C ALA A 48 0.03 -10.10 -8.12
N ALA A 49 0.73 -10.09 -9.24
CA ALA A 49 1.97 -9.35 -9.34
C ALA A 49 1.76 -7.87 -9.13
N VAL A 50 0.71 -7.31 -9.71
CA VAL A 50 0.41 -5.89 -9.56
C VAL A 50 0.06 -5.57 -8.10
N SER A 51 -0.77 -6.40 -7.48
CA SER A 51 -1.14 -6.18 -6.08
C SER A 51 0.07 -6.24 -5.17
N LEU A 52 0.93 -7.24 -5.37
CA LEU A 52 2.12 -7.38 -4.54
C LEU A 52 3.10 -6.25 -4.78
N HIS A 53 3.17 -5.77 -6.01
CA HIS A 53 4.03 -4.63 -6.32
C HIS A 53 3.60 -3.40 -5.52
N TYR A 54 2.31 -3.08 -5.52
CA TYR A 54 1.84 -1.91 -4.80
C TYR A 54 1.97 -2.06 -3.29
N VAL A 55 1.71 -3.26 -2.78
CA VAL A 55 1.87 -3.51 -1.35
C VAL A 55 3.33 -3.32 -0.95
N LEU A 56 4.24 -3.79 -1.78
CA LEU A 56 5.66 -3.66 -1.48
C LEU A 56 6.09 -2.20 -1.48
N LEU A 57 5.59 -1.44 -2.45
CA LEU A 57 5.89 0.00 -2.49
C LEU A 57 5.40 0.68 -1.22
N ASP A 58 4.18 0.39 -0.81
CA ASP A 58 3.61 1.01 0.38
C ASP A 58 4.40 0.61 1.63
N LEU A 59 4.78 -0.65 1.71
CA LEU A 59 5.51 -1.12 2.87
C LEU A 59 6.89 -0.46 2.95
N LEU A 60 7.57 -0.36 1.82
CA LEU A 60 8.87 0.30 1.81
C LEU A 60 8.75 1.76 2.17
N ALA A 61 7.72 2.44 1.68
CA ALA A 61 7.51 3.83 2.03
C ALA A 61 7.27 3.99 3.52
N ALA A 62 6.49 3.07 4.10
CA ALA A 62 6.20 3.14 5.53
C ALA A 62 7.46 2.89 6.36
N VAL A 63 8.29 1.94 5.93
CA VAL A 63 9.54 1.66 6.63
C VAL A 63 10.47 2.87 6.55
N ASP A 64 10.55 3.47 5.37
CA ASP A 64 11.42 4.64 5.21
C ASP A 64 10.95 5.80 6.06
N ALA A 65 9.65 5.99 6.17
CA ALA A 65 9.11 7.06 7.01
C ALA A 65 9.45 6.82 8.48
N GLU A 66 9.34 5.58 8.94
CA GLU A 66 9.70 5.25 10.32
C GLU A 66 11.17 5.50 10.57
N ARG A 67 12.01 5.10 9.64
CA ARG A 67 13.44 5.28 9.79
C ARG A 67 13.81 6.76 9.78
N GLY A 68 13.12 7.54 8.95
CA GLY A 68 13.35 8.97 8.93
C GLY A 68 12.98 9.61 10.25
N GLU A 69 11.88 9.18 10.84
CA GLU A 69 11.45 9.72 12.12
C GLU A 69 12.39 9.32 13.25
N ALA A 70 13.02 8.18 13.12
CA ALA A 70 13.88 7.69 14.17
C ALA A 70 15.18 8.47 14.26
N ARG A 71 15.52 9.24 13.26
CA ARG A 71 16.74 10.06 13.34
C ARG A 71 16.53 11.32 14.13
#